data_f1b5e685f39d16fcedec4c0d6e4b7915
#
_entry.id   f1b5e685f39d16fcedec4c0d6e4b7915
#
_cell.length_a   1.000
_cell.length_b   1.000
_cell.length_c   1.000
_cell.angle_alpha   90.00
_cell.angle_beta   90.00
_cell.angle_gamma   90.00
#
_symmetry.space_group_name_H-M   'P 1'
#
loop_
_entity.id
_entity.type
_entity.pdbx_description
1 polymer ?
#
loop_
_entity_poly.entity_id
_entity_poly.type
_entity_poly.pdbx_seq_one_letter_code
_entity_poly.pdbx_strand_id
1 'polypeptide(L)'
;MKLITGNRFEAFVDENAILFPEYRKNRDELIDFVDSLTGEETVVTASLELIDLIAWKFRRGEENVLIYSDTGKSLTLKEVYELRKYLDFDVRGNFSGKKTRTSVLFVEGKTDAKFFKGVFKKLFEFRESREPPYSLRFIERVFERDNFDLLKREEDSYYLAVIPSEGNSGVIRNLGNFLKAMDVFDFMVERIGVAIDVDESRENAIASIAGRLSGFEHRRTSVGYLVGKTEVVPLIIGLPFEDETIEWKKPTVEDLMLHLIEREGLLEKVRPGLRAFNKSLGRKLKPKEVMYLALSAYGHWGNLEGFYELFVMRSRFRNLKAVLREAGLMNCLIYLAGSENDR
;
A
#
# COMPACT_ATOMS: atom_id res chain seq x y z
N MET A 1 -3.13 21.82 -26.88
CA MET A 1 -1.83 21.13 -26.72
C MET A 1 -1.92 19.72 -27.30
N LYS A 2 -0.89 19.28 -27.97
CA LYS A 2 -0.75 17.89 -28.40
C LYS A 2 0.30 17.21 -27.54
N LEU A 3 -0.02 16.05 -27.01
CA LEU A 3 0.93 15.23 -26.27
C LEU A 3 1.14 13.91 -27.04
N ILE A 4 2.34 13.68 -27.51
CA ILE A 4 2.70 12.50 -28.27
C ILE A 4 3.50 11.57 -27.38
N THR A 5 3.03 10.33 -27.25
CA THR A 5 3.64 9.32 -26.39
C THR A 5 3.93 8.07 -27.18
N GLY A 6 5.04 7.36 -26.86
CA GLY A 6 5.33 6.06 -27.46
C GLY A 6 6.71 5.92 -28.12
N ASN A 7 6.97 4.79 -28.77
CA ASN A 7 8.27 4.45 -29.33
C ASN A 7 8.49 4.93 -30.79
N ARG A 8 7.49 5.54 -31.43
CA ARG A 8 7.55 5.97 -32.84
C ARG A 8 7.43 7.48 -32.99
N PHE A 9 8.18 8.22 -32.20
CA PHE A 9 8.18 9.68 -32.17
C PHE A 9 8.46 10.33 -33.53
N GLU A 10 9.32 9.74 -34.32
CA GLU A 10 9.76 10.28 -35.63
C GLU A 10 8.62 10.50 -36.62
N ALA A 11 7.53 9.76 -36.49
CA ALA A 11 6.38 9.89 -37.38
C ALA A 11 5.43 11.05 -37.05
N PHE A 12 5.58 11.69 -35.90
CA PHE A 12 4.62 12.66 -35.38
C PHE A 12 5.22 14.01 -34.99
N VAL A 13 6.53 14.18 -35.10
CA VAL A 13 7.22 15.41 -34.73
C VAL A 13 7.09 16.43 -35.86
N ASP A 14 6.48 17.55 -35.57
CA ASP A 14 6.52 18.73 -36.42
C ASP A 14 7.66 19.67 -35.99
N GLU A 15 7.94 20.74 -36.79
CA GLU A 15 9.03 21.68 -36.53
C GLU A 15 8.90 22.43 -35.20
N ASN A 16 7.73 22.41 -34.58
CA ASN A 16 7.42 23.08 -33.32
C ASN A 16 7.31 22.12 -32.13
N ALA A 17 7.59 20.85 -32.34
CA ALA A 17 7.47 19.86 -31.27
C ALA A 17 8.59 19.99 -30.24
N ILE A 18 8.25 20.07 -28.98
CA ILE A 18 9.19 20.06 -27.88
C ILE A 18 9.48 18.60 -27.54
N LEU A 19 10.69 18.14 -27.84
CA LEU A 19 11.17 16.82 -27.48
C LEU A 19 11.70 16.85 -26.06
N PHE A 20 11.00 16.18 -25.14
CA PHE A 20 11.44 16.12 -23.75
C PHE A 20 12.21 14.84 -23.50
N PRO A 21 13.56 14.92 -23.28
CA PRO A 21 14.37 13.75 -23.02
C PRO A 21 14.06 13.17 -21.63
N GLU A 22 13.72 11.92 -21.59
CA GLU A 22 13.11 11.23 -20.45
C GLU A 22 13.98 10.94 -19.27
N TYR A 23 15.24 10.83 -19.49
CA TYR A 23 16.08 10.13 -18.54
C TYR A 23 16.88 11.12 -17.70
N ARG A 24 16.45 11.45 -16.48
CA ARG A 24 17.24 12.08 -15.41
C ARG A 24 16.98 13.54 -15.08
N LYS A 25 15.86 14.13 -15.43
CA LYS A 25 15.53 15.40 -14.80
C LYS A 25 14.90 15.15 -13.43
N ASN A 26 15.33 15.96 -12.45
CA ASN A 26 14.70 15.92 -11.15
C ASN A 26 13.25 16.43 -11.26
N ARG A 27 12.45 16.16 -10.25
CA ARG A 27 11.03 16.50 -10.24
C ARG A 27 10.75 18.00 -10.37
N ASP A 28 11.62 18.84 -9.81
CA ASP A 28 11.45 20.28 -9.84
C ASP A 28 11.60 20.81 -11.28
N GLU A 29 12.54 20.29 -12.05
CA GLU A 29 12.70 20.60 -13.46
C GLU A 29 11.48 20.15 -14.32
N LEU A 30 10.84 19.03 -13.96
CA LEU A 30 9.61 18.58 -14.61
C LEU A 30 8.45 19.54 -14.29
N ILE A 31 8.33 19.98 -13.05
CA ILE A 31 7.29 20.92 -12.62
C ILE A 31 7.48 22.26 -13.32
N ASP A 32 8.71 22.81 -13.31
CA ASP A 32 9.03 24.07 -13.97
C ASP A 32 8.73 24.03 -15.47
N PHE A 33 9.05 22.91 -16.13
CA PHE A 33 8.74 22.70 -17.53
C PHE A 33 7.22 22.70 -17.74
N VAL A 34 6.48 21.92 -16.96
CA VAL A 34 5.01 21.87 -17.08
C VAL A 34 4.38 23.23 -16.79
N ASP A 35 4.91 23.96 -15.81
CA ASP A 35 4.40 25.30 -15.48
C ASP A 35 4.66 26.32 -16.59
N SER A 36 5.67 26.12 -17.42
CA SER A 36 5.95 26.95 -18.58
C SER A 36 5.00 26.73 -19.76
N LEU A 37 4.28 25.59 -19.81
CA LEU A 37 3.39 25.24 -20.90
C LEU A 37 2.13 26.13 -20.91
N THR A 38 1.79 26.67 -22.10
CA THR A 38 0.62 27.52 -22.30
C THR A 38 -0.62 26.76 -22.75
N GLY A 39 -0.45 25.54 -23.26
CA GLY A 39 -1.52 24.69 -23.79
C GLY A 39 -1.60 24.66 -25.32
N GLU A 40 -0.72 25.37 -26.00
CA GLU A 40 -0.67 25.39 -27.49
C GLU A 40 0.44 24.48 -28.04
N GLU A 41 1.34 24.05 -27.22
CA GLU A 41 2.54 23.29 -27.60
C GLU A 41 2.22 21.87 -28.04
N THR A 42 3.12 21.32 -28.85
CA THR A 42 3.23 19.88 -29.09
C THR A 42 4.39 19.33 -28.25
N VAL A 43 4.09 18.49 -27.27
CA VAL A 43 5.10 17.86 -26.40
C VAL A 43 5.23 16.40 -26.75
N VAL A 44 6.46 15.95 -27.00
CA VAL A 44 6.80 14.55 -27.29
C VAL A 44 7.56 13.96 -26.13
N THR A 45 7.01 12.96 -25.47
CA THR A 45 7.64 12.31 -24.31
C THR A 45 7.14 10.89 -24.14
N ALA A 46 7.99 9.99 -23.64
CA ALA A 46 7.60 8.70 -23.09
C ALA A 46 7.61 8.72 -21.55
N SER A 47 7.97 9.87 -20.91
CA SER A 47 7.93 10.02 -19.47
C SER A 47 6.50 10.01 -18.94
N LEU A 48 6.11 8.93 -18.26
CA LEU A 48 4.81 8.83 -17.61
C LEU A 48 4.61 9.89 -16.53
N GLU A 49 5.69 10.30 -15.86
CA GLU A 49 5.63 11.35 -14.86
C GLU A 49 5.31 12.71 -15.48
N LEU A 50 5.92 13.04 -16.63
CA LEU A 50 5.63 14.25 -17.36
C LEU A 50 4.21 14.24 -17.92
N ILE A 51 3.77 13.13 -18.51
CA ILE A 51 2.39 12.95 -18.99
C ILE A 51 1.38 13.23 -17.88
N ASP A 52 1.67 12.75 -16.69
CA ASP A 52 0.85 12.91 -15.51
C ASP A 52 0.78 14.36 -15.04
N LEU A 53 1.91 15.05 -14.97
CA LEU A 53 1.97 16.47 -14.60
C LEU A 53 1.24 17.34 -15.63
N ILE A 54 1.42 17.08 -16.92
CA ILE A 54 0.72 17.80 -18.00
C ILE A 54 -0.79 17.55 -17.88
N ALA A 55 -1.18 16.29 -17.74
CA ALA A 55 -2.58 15.94 -17.58
C ALA A 55 -3.21 16.57 -16.34
N TRP A 56 -2.45 16.71 -15.26
CA TRP A 56 -2.93 17.40 -14.06
C TRP A 56 -3.10 18.91 -14.27
N LYS A 57 -2.14 19.59 -14.91
CA LYS A 57 -2.21 21.03 -15.17
C LYS A 57 -3.41 21.39 -16.05
N PHE A 58 -3.64 20.63 -17.12
CA PHE A 58 -4.67 20.90 -18.12
C PHE A 58 -6.01 20.18 -17.87
N ARG A 59 -6.22 19.63 -16.68
CA ARG A 59 -7.42 18.88 -16.29
C ARG A 59 -8.73 19.69 -16.33
N ARG A 60 -8.64 20.99 -16.11
CA ARG A 60 -9.82 21.84 -15.92
C ARG A 60 -10.25 22.58 -17.19
N GLY A 61 -10.73 21.84 -18.17
CA GLY A 61 -11.57 22.44 -19.20
C GLY A 61 -10.97 22.62 -20.58
N GLU A 62 -9.89 21.97 -20.93
CA GLU A 62 -9.32 22.09 -22.26
C GLU A 62 -9.66 20.90 -23.14
N GLU A 63 -10.63 21.12 -24.02
CA GLU A 63 -11.06 20.18 -25.07
C GLU A 63 -9.97 19.88 -26.12
N ASN A 64 -8.84 20.58 -26.08
CA ASN A 64 -7.82 20.58 -27.13
C ASN A 64 -6.57 19.78 -26.87
N VAL A 65 -6.47 19.06 -25.75
CA VAL A 65 -5.31 18.19 -25.47
C VAL A 65 -5.52 16.83 -26.09
N LEU A 66 -4.79 16.56 -27.16
CA LEU A 66 -4.81 15.25 -27.83
C LEU A 66 -3.58 14.45 -27.41
N ILE A 67 -3.81 13.23 -26.96
CA ILE A 67 -2.75 12.27 -26.65
C ILE A 67 -2.72 11.22 -27.76
N TYR A 68 -1.56 11.07 -28.37
CA TYR A 68 -1.31 10.02 -29.36
C TYR A 68 -0.56 8.87 -28.71
N SER A 69 -1.00 7.64 -28.97
CA SER A 69 -0.31 6.44 -28.58
C SER A 69 0.44 5.81 -29.76
N ASP A 70 1.33 4.85 -29.49
CA ASP A 70 2.05 4.07 -30.53
C ASP A 70 1.14 3.42 -31.56
N THR A 71 -0.12 3.23 -31.25
CA THR A 71 -1.11 2.59 -32.12
C THR A 71 -1.70 3.55 -33.14
N GLY A 72 -1.27 4.82 -33.16
CA GLY A 72 -1.81 5.86 -34.06
C GLY A 72 -3.23 6.32 -33.73
N LYS A 73 -3.77 5.92 -32.59
CA LYS A 73 -5.07 6.44 -32.11
C LYS A 73 -4.86 7.74 -31.37
N SER A 74 -5.51 8.80 -31.84
CA SER A 74 -5.64 10.02 -31.04
C SER A 74 -6.66 9.79 -29.91
N LEU A 75 -6.29 10.13 -28.70
CA LEU A 75 -7.14 10.10 -27.53
C LEU A 75 -7.28 11.50 -26.99
N THR A 76 -8.48 11.87 -26.61
CA THR A 76 -8.71 13.10 -25.83
C THR A 76 -8.18 12.91 -24.42
N LEU A 77 -7.85 14.00 -23.73
CA LEU A 77 -7.44 13.93 -22.33
C LEU A 77 -8.49 13.21 -21.47
N LYS A 78 -9.76 13.42 -21.76
CA LYS A 78 -10.88 12.75 -21.07
C LYS A 78 -10.83 11.23 -21.29
N GLU A 79 -10.60 10.77 -22.51
CA GLU A 79 -10.47 9.34 -22.79
C GLU A 79 -9.26 8.73 -22.12
N VAL A 80 -8.13 9.44 -22.06
CA VAL A 80 -6.96 9.00 -21.30
C VAL A 80 -7.28 8.90 -19.81
N TYR A 81 -7.99 9.87 -19.24
CA TYR A 81 -8.43 9.80 -17.84
C TYR A 81 -9.36 8.63 -17.57
N GLU A 82 -10.29 8.36 -18.46
CA GLU A 82 -11.17 7.19 -18.30
C GLU A 82 -10.42 5.88 -18.46
N LEU A 83 -9.48 5.80 -19.40
CA LEU A 83 -8.63 4.63 -19.60
C LEU A 83 -7.67 4.41 -18.41
N ARG A 84 -7.16 5.48 -17.80
CA ARG A 84 -6.28 5.44 -16.61
C ARG A 84 -6.89 4.73 -15.42
N LYS A 85 -8.20 4.75 -15.27
CA LYS A 85 -8.90 4.04 -14.19
C LYS A 85 -8.82 2.52 -14.36
N TYR A 86 -8.49 2.04 -15.54
CA TYR A 86 -8.62 0.62 -15.92
C TYR A 86 -7.39 0.02 -16.57
N LEU A 87 -6.43 0.82 -17.00
CA LEU A 87 -5.29 0.36 -17.79
C LEU A 87 -3.98 0.81 -17.16
N ASP A 88 -3.02 -0.10 -17.13
CA ASP A 88 -1.63 0.23 -16.86
C ASP A 88 -1.00 0.78 -18.15
N PHE A 89 -0.36 1.94 -18.07
CA PHE A 89 0.54 2.37 -19.11
C PHE A 89 1.85 1.59 -18.95
N ASP A 90 2.20 0.81 -19.92
CA ASP A 90 3.55 0.31 -20.01
C ASP A 90 4.51 1.51 -20.15
N VAL A 91 5.75 1.35 -19.68
CA VAL A 91 6.84 2.34 -19.74
C VAL A 91 7.11 2.85 -21.16
N ARG A 92 6.64 2.13 -22.16
CA ARG A 92 6.78 2.42 -23.60
C ARG A 92 5.57 3.12 -24.22
N GLY A 93 4.61 3.55 -23.41
CA GLY A 93 3.38 4.18 -23.89
C GLY A 93 2.33 3.21 -24.43
N ASN A 94 2.55 1.91 -24.32
CA ASN A 94 1.58 0.92 -24.73
C ASN A 94 0.52 0.71 -23.66
N PHE A 95 -0.73 0.67 -24.04
CA PHE A 95 -1.82 0.25 -23.17
C PHE A 95 -1.79 -1.28 -23.05
N SER A 96 -1.46 -1.81 -21.88
CA SER A 96 -1.36 -3.27 -21.68
C SER A 96 -2.69 -4.01 -21.82
N GLY A 97 -3.79 -3.31 -21.88
CA GLY A 97 -5.14 -3.90 -21.94
C GLY A 97 -5.55 -4.71 -20.72
N LYS A 98 -4.61 -4.99 -19.81
CA LYS A 98 -4.91 -5.67 -18.54
C LYS A 98 -5.32 -4.63 -17.51
N LYS A 99 -6.50 -4.84 -16.95
CA LYS A 99 -6.96 -4.06 -15.81
C LYS A 99 -6.01 -4.28 -14.63
N THR A 100 -5.27 -3.24 -14.26
CA THR A 100 -4.42 -3.29 -13.07
C THR A 100 -5.29 -3.14 -11.84
N ARG A 101 -5.25 -4.12 -10.97
CA ARG A 101 -5.95 -4.12 -9.69
C ARG A 101 -5.04 -3.54 -8.61
N THR A 102 -5.56 -2.68 -7.78
CA THR A 102 -4.75 -1.99 -6.78
C THR A 102 -5.45 -1.91 -5.44
N SER A 103 -4.67 -2.13 -4.38
CA SER A 103 -5.10 -1.94 -3.00
C SER A 103 -4.03 -1.22 -2.20
N VAL A 104 -4.45 -0.63 -1.10
CA VAL A 104 -3.58 0.02 -0.12
C VAL A 104 -3.90 -0.54 1.26
N LEU A 105 -2.89 -0.77 2.08
CA LEU A 105 -3.03 -1.15 3.48
C LEU A 105 -2.31 -0.13 4.37
N PHE A 106 -3.06 0.62 5.15
CA PHE A 106 -2.51 1.46 6.21
C PHE A 106 -2.32 0.64 7.49
N VAL A 107 -1.16 0.77 8.09
CA VAL A 107 -0.78 0.09 9.33
C VAL A 107 -0.15 1.09 10.32
N GLU A 108 -0.12 0.77 11.62
CA GLU A 108 0.36 1.71 12.63
C GLU A 108 1.85 2.01 12.54
N GLY A 109 2.68 1.00 12.32
CA GLY A 109 4.12 1.14 12.37
C GLY A 109 4.89 0.33 11.32
N LYS A 110 6.20 0.53 11.30
CA LYS A 110 7.09 -0.18 10.37
C LYS A 110 7.15 -1.68 10.64
N THR A 111 7.10 -2.10 11.92
CA THR A 111 7.04 -3.52 12.31
C THR A 111 5.78 -4.18 11.76
N ASP A 112 4.65 -3.48 11.84
CA ASP A 112 3.36 -3.96 11.34
C ASP A 112 3.40 -4.09 9.82
N ALA A 113 3.98 -3.09 9.14
CA ALA A 113 4.16 -3.13 7.70
C ALA A 113 4.96 -4.37 7.28
N LYS A 114 6.04 -4.70 7.99
CA LYS A 114 6.86 -5.89 7.70
C LYS A 114 6.15 -7.20 8.05
N PHE A 115 5.34 -7.22 9.11
CA PHE A 115 4.49 -8.38 9.41
C PHE A 115 3.51 -8.64 8.26
N PHE A 116 2.70 -7.64 7.87
CA PHE A 116 1.73 -7.80 6.80
C PHE A 116 2.39 -8.05 5.44
N LYS A 117 3.51 -7.41 5.13
CA LYS A 117 4.32 -7.73 3.95
C LYS A 117 4.67 -9.21 3.91
N GLY A 118 5.17 -9.77 5.01
CA GLY A 118 5.46 -11.20 5.13
C GLY A 118 4.22 -12.07 4.91
N VAL A 119 3.06 -11.67 5.47
CA VAL A 119 1.77 -12.36 5.30
C VAL A 119 1.36 -12.38 3.82
N PHE A 120 1.36 -11.23 3.14
CA PHE A 120 0.96 -11.17 1.73
C PHE A 120 1.92 -11.93 0.82
N LYS A 121 3.22 -11.85 1.07
CA LYS A 121 4.22 -12.63 0.31
C LYS A 121 4.00 -14.13 0.48
N LYS A 122 3.71 -14.58 1.70
CA LYS A 122 3.61 -16.01 2.01
C LYS A 122 2.27 -16.64 1.65
N LEU A 123 1.16 -15.96 1.95
CA LEU A 123 -0.18 -16.55 1.81
C LEU A 123 -0.83 -16.25 0.46
N PHE A 124 -0.42 -15.15 -0.20
CA PHE A 124 -1.07 -14.64 -1.40
C PHE A 124 -0.11 -14.43 -2.57
N GLU A 125 1.13 -14.96 -2.46
CA GLU A 125 2.14 -15.01 -3.54
C GLU A 125 2.57 -13.63 -4.08
N PHE A 126 2.39 -12.58 -3.28
CA PHE A 126 2.91 -11.28 -3.63
C PHE A 126 4.44 -11.25 -3.59
N ARG A 127 5.05 -10.44 -4.45
CA ARG A 127 6.49 -10.17 -4.49
C ARG A 127 6.73 -8.68 -4.38
N GLU A 128 7.93 -8.29 -3.95
CA GLU A 128 8.31 -6.88 -3.93
C GLU A 128 8.37 -6.33 -5.35
N SER A 129 7.81 -5.13 -5.52
CA SER A 129 7.89 -4.37 -6.76
C SER A 129 8.60 -3.05 -6.51
N ARG A 130 9.40 -2.60 -7.47
CA ARG A 130 10.06 -1.29 -7.42
C ARG A 130 9.30 -0.23 -8.20
N GLU A 131 8.43 -0.65 -9.08
CA GLU A 131 7.70 0.23 -9.99
C GLU A 131 6.21 0.17 -9.68
N PRO A 132 5.62 1.26 -9.16
CA PRO A 132 4.19 1.32 -8.96
C PRO A 132 3.48 1.36 -10.30
N PRO A 133 2.31 0.70 -10.40
CA PRO A 133 1.43 0.91 -11.53
C PRO A 133 0.99 2.38 -11.56
N TYR A 134 0.57 2.83 -12.71
CA TYR A 134 0.18 4.22 -12.89
C TYR A 134 -0.83 4.70 -11.82
N SER A 135 -1.83 3.89 -11.50
CA SER A 135 -2.85 4.16 -10.49
C SER A 135 -2.33 4.35 -9.06
N LEU A 136 -1.11 3.88 -8.76
CA LEU A 136 -0.48 4.03 -7.46
C LEU A 136 0.67 5.06 -7.45
N ARG A 137 1.02 5.65 -8.59
CA ARG A 137 2.13 6.65 -8.64
C ARG A 137 1.89 7.88 -7.77
N PHE A 138 0.65 8.27 -7.59
CA PHE A 138 0.33 9.37 -6.69
C PHE A 138 0.65 9.06 -5.22
N ILE A 139 0.77 7.78 -4.84
CA ILE A 139 1.20 7.39 -3.49
C ILE A 139 2.60 7.91 -3.21
N GLU A 140 3.50 7.89 -4.22
CA GLU A 140 4.85 8.45 -4.10
C GLU A 140 4.84 9.97 -3.88
N ARG A 141 3.77 10.66 -4.23
CA ARG A 141 3.59 12.10 -3.99
C ARG A 141 3.00 12.42 -2.63
N VAL A 142 2.19 11.50 -2.10
CA VAL A 142 1.54 11.68 -0.79
C VAL A 142 2.42 11.12 0.32
N PHE A 143 3.17 10.06 0.02
CA PHE A 143 4.07 9.36 0.94
C PHE A 143 5.45 9.28 0.28
N GLU A 144 6.50 9.60 1.02
CA GLU A 144 7.87 9.41 0.54
C GLU A 144 8.12 7.96 0.16
N ARG A 145 8.81 7.71 -0.95
CA ARG A 145 9.03 6.38 -1.53
C ARG A 145 9.60 5.36 -0.56
N ASP A 146 10.47 5.79 0.35
CA ASP A 146 11.09 4.92 1.34
C ASP A 146 10.20 4.60 2.54
N ASN A 147 9.00 5.18 2.58
CA ASN A 147 8.05 5.03 3.67
C ASN A 147 6.92 4.02 3.41
N PHE A 148 6.94 3.29 2.30
CA PHE A 148 5.96 2.23 2.05
C PHE A 148 6.58 1.03 1.32
N ASP A 149 6.00 -0.14 1.51
CA ASP A 149 6.35 -1.35 0.78
C ASP A 149 5.36 -1.56 -0.38
N LEU A 150 5.86 -1.69 -1.60
CA LEU A 150 5.05 -2.01 -2.77
C LEU A 150 5.19 -3.49 -3.11
N LEU A 151 4.07 -4.17 -3.23
CA LEU A 151 3.97 -5.58 -3.55
C LEU A 151 3.18 -5.77 -4.85
N LYS A 152 3.55 -6.79 -5.63
CA LYS A 152 2.86 -7.17 -6.86
C LYS A 152 2.62 -8.67 -6.89
N ARG A 153 1.45 -9.11 -7.32
CA ARG A 153 1.17 -10.47 -7.72
C ARG A 153 1.14 -10.53 -9.24
N GLU A 154 2.05 -11.33 -9.81
CA GLU A 154 2.29 -11.35 -11.26
C GLU A 154 1.12 -11.97 -12.04
N GLU A 155 0.46 -12.98 -11.46
CA GLU A 155 -0.58 -13.77 -12.12
C GLU A 155 -1.72 -12.90 -12.66
N ASP A 156 -2.18 -11.93 -11.87
CA ASP A 156 -3.33 -11.08 -12.20
C ASP A 156 -2.99 -9.58 -12.22
N SER A 157 -1.71 -9.24 -12.19
CA SER A 157 -1.23 -7.84 -12.13
C SER A 157 -1.87 -7.05 -10.99
N TYR A 158 -1.97 -7.67 -9.81
CA TYR A 158 -2.50 -7.05 -8.61
C TYR A 158 -1.40 -6.39 -7.80
N TYR A 159 -1.58 -5.13 -7.44
CA TYR A 159 -0.64 -4.37 -6.64
C TYR A 159 -1.21 -4.04 -5.26
N LEU A 160 -0.36 -4.11 -4.24
CA LEU A 160 -0.68 -3.72 -2.88
C LEU A 160 0.44 -2.82 -2.33
N ALA A 161 0.07 -1.62 -1.89
CA ALA A 161 0.97 -0.75 -1.14
C ALA A 161 0.69 -0.90 0.36
N VAL A 162 1.71 -1.20 1.16
CA VAL A 162 1.63 -1.26 2.63
C VAL A 162 2.31 -0.04 3.21
N ILE A 163 1.53 0.80 3.89
CA ILE A 163 1.93 2.16 4.30
C ILE A 163 1.90 2.28 5.83
N PRO A 164 3.06 2.39 6.50
CA PRO A 164 3.12 2.70 7.93
C PRO A 164 2.69 4.16 8.21
N SER A 165 2.03 4.41 9.33
CA SER A 165 1.25 5.64 9.57
C SER A 165 1.47 6.31 10.94
N GLU A 166 2.48 5.97 11.71
CA GLU A 166 2.77 6.56 13.01
C GLU A 166 1.62 6.46 14.04
N GLY A 167 1.18 5.22 14.30
CA GLY A 167 0.16 4.88 15.29
C GLY A 167 -1.28 5.01 14.77
N ASN A 168 -2.26 4.64 15.61
CA ASN A 168 -3.68 4.62 15.29
C ASN A 168 -4.19 5.94 14.70
N SER A 169 -3.86 7.07 15.34
CA SER A 169 -4.25 8.40 14.86
C SER A 169 -3.66 8.73 13.49
N GLY A 170 -2.43 8.27 13.23
CA GLY A 170 -1.76 8.38 11.94
C GLY A 170 -2.49 7.59 10.86
N VAL A 171 -2.88 6.34 11.14
CA VAL A 171 -3.67 5.50 10.23
C VAL A 171 -4.98 6.18 9.82
N ILE A 172 -5.74 6.68 10.80
CA ILE A 172 -7.02 7.36 10.56
C ILE A 172 -6.83 8.67 9.79
N ARG A 173 -5.78 9.45 10.10
CA ARG A 173 -5.42 10.66 9.35
C ARG A 173 -5.07 10.34 7.91
N ASN A 174 -4.22 9.34 7.70
CA ASN A 174 -3.76 8.94 6.37
C ASN A 174 -4.89 8.38 5.50
N LEU A 175 -5.81 7.59 6.07
CA LEU A 175 -7.04 7.17 5.39
C LEU A 175 -7.80 8.37 4.82
N GLY A 176 -8.09 9.38 5.64
CA GLY A 176 -8.85 10.54 5.17
C GLY A 176 -8.10 11.40 4.16
N ASN A 177 -6.78 11.56 4.33
CA ASN A 177 -5.96 12.31 3.37
C ASN A 177 -5.87 11.57 2.03
N PHE A 178 -5.76 10.25 2.07
CA PHE A 178 -5.72 9.41 0.88
C PHE A 178 -7.04 9.45 0.10
N LEU A 179 -8.18 9.34 0.78
CA LEU A 179 -9.49 9.46 0.14
C LEU A 179 -9.68 10.84 -0.52
N LYS A 180 -9.26 11.92 0.15
CA LYS A 180 -9.26 13.26 -0.45
C LYS A 180 -8.33 13.35 -1.66
N ALA A 181 -7.12 12.77 -1.57
CA ALA A 181 -6.18 12.75 -2.67
C ALA A 181 -6.73 11.97 -3.88
N MET A 182 -7.41 10.85 -3.64
CA MET A 182 -8.08 10.10 -4.70
C MET A 182 -9.11 10.95 -5.45
N ASP A 183 -9.91 11.74 -4.72
CA ASP A 183 -10.90 12.64 -5.32
C ASP A 183 -10.22 13.76 -6.11
N VAL A 184 -9.20 14.41 -5.53
CA VAL A 184 -8.46 15.50 -6.17
C VAL A 184 -7.71 15.07 -7.41
N PHE A 185 -7.05 13.92 -7.37
CA PHE A 185 -6.21 13.41 -8.47
C PHE A 185 -6.95 12.46 -9.41
N ASP A 186 -8.24 12.21 -9.17
CA ASP A 186 -9.08 11.28 -9.94
C ASP A 186 -8.49 9.86 -10.08
N PHE A 187 -7.84 9.39 -9.04
CA PHE A 187 -7.34 8.02 -8.95
C PHE A 187 -8.30 7.14 -8.15
N MET A 188 -8.27 5.87 -8.45
CA MET A 188 -9.06 4.89 -7.73
C MET A 188 -8.23 3.67 -7.38
N VAL A 189 -8.28 3.27 -6.12
CA VAL A 189 -7.88 1.95 -5.68
C VAL A 189 -9.12 1.11 -5.41
N GLU A 190 -9.04 -0.20 -5.64
CA GLU A 190 -10.20 -1.07 -5.41
C GLU A 190 -10.50 -1.20 -3.92
N ARG A 191 -9.47 -1.34 -3.09
CA ARG A 191 -9.61 -1.61 -1.66
C ARG A 191 -8.58 -0.86 -0.83
N ILE A 192 -9.01 -0.38 0.31
CA ILE A 192 -8.17 0.24 1.33
C ILE A 192 -8.31 -0.57 2.61
N GLY A 193 -7.27 -1.30 2.99
CA GLY A 193 -7.16 -1.92 4.31
C GLY A 193 -6.76 -0.89 5.37
N VAL A 194 -7.38 -0.97 6.53
CA VAL A 194 -7.09 -0.11 7.68
C VAL A 194 -6.80 -1.00 8.88
N ALA A 195 -5.51 -1.26 9.14
CA ALA A 195 -5.08 -2.11 10.25
C ALA A 195 -4.79 -1.25 11.48
N ILE A 196 -5.57 -1.44 12.54
CA ILE A 196 -5.43 -0.74 13.82
C ILE A 196 -5.54 -1.71 14.99
N ASP A 197 -4.78 -1.44 16.04
CA ASP A 197 -4.82 -2.17 17.28
C ASP A 197 -6.10 -1.83 18.07
N VAL A 198 -6.58 -2.79 18.87
CA VAL A 198 -7.66 -2.53 19.82
C VAL A 198 -7.10 -1.80 21.04
N ASP A 199 -7.35 -0.51 21.13
CA ASP A 199 -6.93 0.28 22.30
C ASP A 199 -7.84 0.05 23.52
N GLU A 200 -9.16 0.22 23.35
CA GLU A 200 -10.15 0.07 24.40
C GLU A 200 -11.17 -1.03 24.07
N SER A 201 -11.75 -0.95 22.87
CA SER A 201 -12.68 -1.94 22.36
C SER A 201 -12.64 -2.02 20.83
N ARG A 202 -13.10 -3.15 20.29
CA ARG A 202 -13.25 -3.34 18.83
C ARG A 202 -14.25 -2.34 18.24
N GLU A 203 -15.30 -2.02 18.99
CA GLU A 203 -16.34 -1.07 18.61
C GLU A 203 -15.77 0.34 18.46
N ASN A 204 -14.93 0.78 19.40
CA ASN A 204 -14.26 2.08 19.35
C ASN A 204 -13.29 2.18 18.16
N ALA A 205 -12.55 1.10 17.85
CA ALA A 205 -11.69 1.04 16.69
C ALA A 205 -12.49 1.19 15.39
N ILE A 206 -13.61 0.48 15.26
CA ILE A 206 -14.52 0.59 14.10
C ILE A 206 -15.16 1.97 14.04
N ALA A 207 -15.59 2.53 15.18
CA ALA A 207 -16.19 3.87 15.27
C ALA A 207 -15.22 4.97 14.83
N SER A 208 -13.92 4.83 15.14
CA SER A 208 -12.88 5.78 14.70
C SER A 208 -12.75 5.80 13.17
N ILE A 209 -12.79 4.63 12.53
CA ILE A 209 -12.80 4.54 11.06
C ILE A 209 -14.08 5.16 10.49
N ALA A 210 -15.25 4.77 11.02
CA ALA A 210 -16.55 5.31 10.57
C ALA A 210 -16.63 6.84 10.74
N GLY A 211 -16.14 7.37 11.89
CA GLY A 211 -16.06 8.79 12.13
C GLY A 211 -15.22 9.54 11.10
N ARG A 212 -14.10 8.93 10.64
CA ARG A 212 -13.29 9.52 9.58
C ARG A 212 -13.97 9.52 8.22
N LEU A 213 -14.80 8.50 7.95
CA LEU A 213 -15.55 8.37 6.71
C LEU A 213 -16.78 9.27 6.65
N SER A 214 -17.23 9.87 7.78
CA SER A 214 -18.41 10.74 7.82
C SER A 214 -18.30 11.98 6.92
N GLY A 215 -17.09 12.40 6.55
CA GLY A 215 -16.84 13.46 5.57
C GLY A 215 -16.94 13.05 4.10
N PHE A 216 -17.30 11.79 3.82
CA PHE A 216 -17.43 11.22 2.49
C PHE A 216 -18.77 10.51 2.36
N GLU A 217 -19.35 10.52 1.14
CA GLU A 217 -20.50 9.66 0.87
C GLU A 217 -20.08 8.19 0.96
N HIS A 218 -20.64 7.48 1.92
CA HIS A 218 -20.29 6.08 2.16
C HIS A 218 -21.48 5.24 2.61
N ARG A 219 -21.36 3.94 2.40
CA ARG A 219 -22.34 2.94 2.91
C ARG A 219 -21.60 1.76 3.54
N ARG A 220 -22.23 1.13 4.53
CA ARG A 220 -21.72 -0.09 5.15
C ARG A 220 -21.89 -1.28 4.21
N THR A 221 -20.89 -2.18 4.17
CA THR A 221 -20.90 -3.44 3.43
C THR A 221 -20.69 -4.61 4.41
N SER A 222 -20.70 -5.84 3.91
CA SER A 222 -20.42 -7.04 4.73
C SER A 222 -18.98 -7.09 5.25
N VAL A 223 -18.04 -6.44 4.56
CA VAL A 223 -16.60 -6.45 4.90
C VAL A 223 -16.08 -5.13 5.45
N GLY A 224 -16.88 -4.05 5.39
CA GLY A 224 -16.45 -2.73 5.83
C GLY A 224 -17.35 -1.60 5.32
N TYR A 225 -16.80 -0.70 4.53
CA TYR A 225 -17.48 0.48 3.99
C TYR A 225 -17.16 0.66 2.51
N LEU A 226 -18.14 1.06 1.71
CA LEU A 226 -17.93 1.48 0.33
C LEU A 226 -17.95 3.01 0.28
N VAL A 227 -16.86 3.62 -0.19
CA VAL A 227 -16.70 5.07 -0.41
C VAL A 227 -16.55 5.28 -1.91
N GLY A 228 -17.57 5.82 -2.55
CA GLY A 228 -17.63 5.86 -4.01
C GLY A 228 -17.58 4.45 -4.61
N LYS A 229 -16.46 4.09 -5.25
CA LYS A 229 -16.19 2.75 -5.81
C LYS A 229 -15.10 1.98 -5.04
N THR A 230 -14.55 2.56 -3.99
CA THR A 230 -13.46 1.98 -3.20
C THR A 230 -14.00 1.37 -1.93
N GLU A 231 -13.60 0.15 -1.62
CA GLU A 231 -13.96 -0.52 -0.37
C GLU A 231 -12.91 -0.29 0.71
N VAL A 232 -13.35 0.21 1.85
CA VAL A 232 -12.53 0.39 3.06
C VAL A 232 -12.77 -0.79 3.98
N VAL A 233 -11.72 -1.56 4.22
CA VAL A 233 -11.76 -2.83 4.97
C VAL A 233 -11.04 -2.67 6.31
N PRO A 234 -11.77 -2.66 7.43
CA PRO A 234 -11.17 -2.65 8.76
C PRO A 234 -10.47 -3.97 9.09
N LEU A 235 -9.21 -3.90 9.49
CA LEU A 235 -8.43 -5.01 10.05
C LEU A 235 -8.16 -4.70 11.53
N ILE A 236 -9.04 -5.15 12.40
CA ILE A 236 -8.95 -4.84 13.83
C ILE A 236 -8.12 -5.92 14.54
N ILE A 237 -6.95 -5.54 15.03
CA ILE A 237 -5.99 -6.42 15.69
C ILE A 237 -6.37 -6.49 17.17
N GLY A 238 -7.02 -7.59 17.54
CA GLY A 238 -7.61 -7.73 18.87
C GLY A 238 -7.38 -9.10 19.54
N LEU A 239 -6.38 -9.89 19.11
CA LEU A 239 -6.05 -11.18 19.72
C LEU A 239 -4.96 -10.99 20.78
N PRO A 240 -5.27 -11.02 22.09
CA PRO A 240 -4.28 -10.85 23.13
C PRO A 240 -3.40 -12.12 23.25
N PHE A 241 -2.13 -11.92 23.59
CA PHE A 241 -1.24 -13.01 24.00
C PHE A 241 -1.08 -13.00 25.52
N GLU A 242 -1.70 -13.95 26.20
CA GLU A 242 -1.67 -14.06 27.65
C GLU A 242 -0.58 -15.04 28.09
N ASP A 243 0.45 -14.52 28.79
CA ASP A 243 1.52 -15.30 29.39
C ASP A 243 1.91 -14.69 30.74
N GLU A 244 2.02 -15.52 31.79
CA GLU A 244 2.34 -15.07 33.14
C GLU A 244 3.68 -14.32 33.26
N THR A 245 4.58 -14.51 32.29
CA THR A 245 5.94 -13.93 32.27
C THR A 245 6.04 -12.67 31.42
N ILE A 246 4.98 -12.28 30.71
CA ILE A 246 4.95 -11.14 29.79
C ILE A 246 3.99 -10.10 30.36
N GLU A 247 4.37 -8.82 30.27
CA GLU A 247 3.48 -7.70 30.63
C GLU A 247 2.46 -7.50 29.54
N TRP A 248 1.22 -7.86 29.82
CA TRP A 248 0.13 -7.58 28.87
C TRP A 248 -0.45 -6.18 29.11
N LYS A 249 -0.78 -5.48 28.03
CA LYS A 249 -1.50 -4.18 28.07
C LYS A 249 -2.72 -4.18 27.16
N LYS A 250 -2.50 -4.30 25.88
CA LYS A 250 -3.52 -4.29 24.83
C LYS A 250 -3.04 -5.16 23.67
N PRO A 251 -3.93 -5.77 22.90
CA PRO A 251 -3.55 -6.55 21.73
C PRO A 251 -2.92 -5.67 20.66
N THR A 252 -1.79 -6.13 20.14
CA THR A 252 -1.00 -5.47 19.10
C THR A 252 -0.52 -6.49 18.07
N VAL A 253 0.16 -6.07 17.01
CA VAL A 253 0.83 -6.99 16.07
C VAL A 253 1.89 -7.83 16.77
N GLU A 254 2.51 -7.31 17.85
CA GLU A 254 3.43 -8.08 18.69
C GLU A 254 2.77 -9.31 19.30
N ASP A 255 1.50 -9.23 19.70
CA ASP A 255 0.76 -10.38 20.23
C ASP A 255 0.53 -11.45 19.16
N LEU A 256 0.21 -11.03 17.91
CA LEU A 256 0.13 -11.98 16.78
C LEU A 256 1.46 -12.68 16.54
N MET A 257 2.56 -11.94 16.64
CA MET A 257 3.90 -12.50 16.52
C MET A 257 4.23 -13.45 17.67
N LEU A 258 3.81 -13.15 18.92
CA LEU A 258 4.00 -14.04 20.08
C LEU A 258 3.24 -15.35 19.89
N HIS A 259 1.99 -15.31 19.45
CA HIS A 259 1.24 -16.52 19.09
C HIS A 259 1.96 -17.36 18.03
N LEU A 260 2.51 -16.69 17.00
CA LEU A 260 3.26 -17.39 15.94
C LEU A 260 4.57 -17.98 16.46
N ILE A 261 5.32 -17.25 17.27
CA ILE A 261 6.58 -17.66 17.91
C ILE A 261 6.35 -18.86 18.83
N GLU A 262 5.26 -18.87 19.59
CA GLU A 262 4.86 -19.98 20.44
C GLU A 262 4.56 -21.24 19.61
N ARG A 263 3.73 -21.10 18.56
CA ARG A 263 3.36 -22.22 17.67
C ARG A 263 4.53 -22.81 16.90
N GLU A 264 5.56 -22.01 16.64
CA GLU A 264 6.81 -22.44 16.02
C GLU A 264 7.82 -23.01 17.05
N GLY A 265 7.49 -23.00 18.36
CA GLY A 265 8.33 -23.54 19.43
C GLY A 265 9.52 -22.64 19.79
N LEU A 266 9.59 -21.41 19.27
CA LEU A 266 10.68 -20.48 19.59
C LEU A 266 10.52 -19.89 20.99
N LEU A 267 9.29 -19.70 21.49
CA LEU A 267 9.03 -19.14 22.81
C LEU A 267 9.67 -19.97 23.93
N GLU A 268 9.66 -21.30 23.80
CA GLU A 268 10.31 -22.21 24.79
C GLU A 268 11.82 -21.95 24.90
N LYS A 269 12.47 -21.60 23.80
CA LYS A 269 13.89 -21.23 23.80
C LYS A 269 14.14 -19.86 24.45
N VAL A 270 13.18 -18.96 24.38
CA VAL A 270 13.25 -17.60 24.93
C VAL A 270 12.91 -17.57 26.41
N ARG A 271 12.04 -18.48 26.92
CA ARG A 271 11.54 -18.48 28.31
C ARG A 271 12.63 -18.44 29.39
N PRO A 272 13.75 -19.17 29.32
CA PRO A 272 14.78 -19.04 30.33
C PRO A 272 15.38 -17.64 30.43
N GLY A 273 15.67 -17.03 29.28
CA GLY A 273 16.15 -15.65 29.21
C GLY A 273 15.11 -14.64 29.71
N LEU A 274 13.84 -14.80 29.31
CA LEU A 274 12.73 -13.96 29.76
C LEU A 274 12.59 -13.97 31.30
N ARG A 275 12.62 -15.16 31.93
CA ARG A 275 12.56 -15.26 33.39
C ARG A 275 13.77 -14.61 34.08
N ALA A 276 14.97 -14.78 33.52
CA ALA A 276 16.19 -14.14 34.05
C ALA A 276 16.13 -12.64 33.96
N PHE A 277 15.69 -12.08 32.84
CA PHE A 277 15.51 -10.62 32.68
C PHE A 277 14.41 -10.06 33.58
N ASN A 278 13.26 -10.72 33.67
CA ASN A 278 12.18 -10.29 34.58
C ASN A 278 12.65 -10.23 36.03
N LYS A 279 13.39 -11.23 36.47
CA LYS A 279 13.99 -11.26 37.81
C LYS A 279 14.98 -10.11 38.01
N SER A 280 15.85 -9.88 37.04
CA SER A 280 16.88 -8.83 37.11
C SER A 280 16.26 -7.41 37.11
N LEU A 281 15.20 -7.21 36.33
CA LEU A 281 14.53 -5.91 36.18
C LEU A 281 13.46 -5.65 37.25
N GLY A 282 13.06 -6.68 38.01
CA GLY A 282 11.95 -6.59 38.97
C GLY A 282 10.58 -6.31 38.31
N ARG A 283 10.45 -6.54 37.01
CA ARG A 283 9.20 -6.39 36.25
C ARG A 283 9.11 -7.40 35.11
N LYS A 284 7.91 -7.59 34.57
CA LYS A 284 7.71 -8.35 33.35
C LYS A 284 8.16 -7.55 32.12
N LEU A 285 8.68 -8.26 31.11
CA LEU A 285 8.98 -7.64 29.82
C LEU A 285 7.71 -7.44 29.01
N LYS A 286 7.67 -6.33 28.27
CA LYS A 286 6.59 -6.03 27.31
C LYS A 286 6.71 -6.87 26.05
N PRO A 287 5.63 -7.10 25.28
CA PRO A 287 5.66 -7.87 24.04
C PRO A 287 6.81 -7.49 23.10
N LYS A 288 7.00 -6.20 22.84
CA LYS A 288 8.10 -5.71 21.98
C LYS A 288 9.49 -6.03 22.53
N GLU A 289 9.69 -6.00 23.86
CA GLU A 289 10.96 -6.39 24.50
C GLU A 289 11.22 -7.90 24.34
N VAL A 290 10.16 -8.71 24.42
CA VAL A 290 10.23 -10.15 24.16
C VAL A 290 10.60 -10.44 22.70
N MET A 291 10.15 -9.61 21.75
CA MET A 291 10.54 -9.74 20.34
C MET A 291 12.05 -9.59 20.13
N TYR A 292 12.75 -8.73 20.89
CA TYR A 292 14.22 -8.63 20.83
C TYR A 292 14.90 -9.90 21.35
N LEU A 293 14.36 -10.53 22.39
CA LEU A 293 14.88 -11.82 22.85
C LEU A 293 14.64 -12.92 21.82
N ALA A 294 13.46 -12.93 21.19
CA ALA A 294 13.12 -13.88 20.14
C ALA A 294 14.02 -13.71 18.91
N LEU A 295 14.28 -12.48 18.50
CA LEU A 295 15.21 -12.14 17.43
C LEU A 295 16.60 -12.71 17.72
N SER A 296 17.12 -12.48 18.92
CA SER A 296 18.43 -12.99 19.35
C SER A 296 18.47 -14.52 19.40
N ALA A 297 17.43 -15.15 19.95
CA ALA A 297 17.31 -16.60 20.04
C ALA A 297 17.14 -17.27 18.68
N TYR A 298 16.57 -16.56 17.71
CA TYR A 298 16.44 -17.00 16.33
C TYR A 298 17.75 -16.89 15.55
N GLY A 299 18.73 -16.15 16.07
CA GLY A 299 20.03 -15.92 15.41
C GLY A 299 19.94 -14.90 14.26
N HIS A 300 18.96 -13.99 14.30
CA HIS A 300 18.86 -12.90 13.33
C HIS A 300 19.70 -11.71 13.79
N TRP A 301 20.64 -11.28 12.96
CA TRP A 301 21.56 -10.17 13.26
C TRP A 301 21.10 -8.81 12.69
N GLY A 302 19.87 -8.75 12.19
CA GLY A 302 19.28 -7.53 11.65
C GLY A 302 18.46 -6.74 12.67
N ASN A 303 17.63 -5.84 12.17
CA ASN A 303 16.68 -5.08 12.97
C ASN A 303 15.39 -5.89 13.24
N LEU A 304 14.57 -5.36 14.14
CA LEU A 304 13.30 -5.99 14.52
C LEU A 304 12.33 -6.08 13.33
N GLU A 305 12.31 -5.07 12.49
CA GLU A 305 11.46 -5.01 11.28
C GLU A 305 11.76 -6.18 10.33
N GLY A 306 13.05 -6.38 10.02
CA GLY A 306 13.48 -7.52 9.19
C GLY A 306 13.19 -8.88 9.82
N PHE A 307 13.24 -8.97 11.15
CA PHE A 307 12.87 -10.19 11.87
C PHE A 307 11.39 -10.54 11.69
N TYR A 308 10.48 -9.57 11.76
CA TYR A 308 9.04 -9.82 11.55
C TYR A 308 8.77 -10.42 10.18
N GLU A 309 9.24 -9.78 9.11
CA GLU A 309 9.06 -10.30 7.75
C GLU A 309 9.66 -11.70 7.60
N LEU A 310 10.92 -11.86 8.02
CA LEU A 310 11.65 -13.13 7.88
C LEU A 310 10.98 -14.26 8.66
N PHE A 311 10.56 -14.00 9.90
CA PHE A 311 9.93 -15.01 10.75
C PHE A 311 8.57 -15.43 10.19
N VAL A 312 7.74 -14.49 9.75
CA VAL A 312 6.46 -14.77 9.07
C VAL A 312 6.71 -15.62 7.82
N MET A 313 7.69 -15.24 6.98
CA MET A 313 8.01 -15.97 5.75
C MET A 313 8.49 -17.40 6.02
N ARG A 314 9.21 -17.66 7.11
CA ARG A 314 9.74 -18.98 7.48
C ARG A 314 8.83 -19.82 8.38
N SER A 315 7.82 -19.22 8.99
CA SER A 315 6.84 -19.94 9.83
C SER A 315 6.09 -20.99 9.01
N ARG A 316 5.51 -21.99 9.67
CA ARG A 316 4.68 -22.99 8.99
C ARG A 316 3.37 -22.33 8.51
N PHE A 317 3.00 -22.62 7.27
CA PHE A 317 1.79 -22.07 6.63
C PHE A 317 0.53 -22.26 7.50
N ARG A 318 0.35 -23.47 8.06
CA ARG A 318 -0.78 -23.78 8.95
C ARG A 318 -0.80 -22.93 10.21
N ASN A 319 0.35 -22.66 10.81
CA ASN A 319 0.46 -21.89 12.04
C ASN A 319 0.12 -20.42 11.81
N LEU A 320 0.64 -19.84 10.74
CA LEU A 320 0.31 -18.48 10.33
C LEU A 320 -1.20 -18.31 10.04
N LYS A 321 -1.79 -19.23 9.23
CA LYS A 321 -3.23 -19.22 8.97
C LYS A 321 -4.06 -19.35 10.24
N ALA A 322 -3.64 -20.20 11.19
CA ALA A 322 -4.36 -20.37 12.44
C ALA A 322 -4.37 -19.08 13.27
N VAL A 323 -3.21 -18.43 13.45
CA VAL A 323 -3.13 -17.16 14.18
C VAL A 323 -4.02 -16.08 13.54
N LEU A 324 -3.96 -15.93 12.21
CA LEU A 324 -4.75 -14.93 11.50
C LEU A 324 -6.27 -15.23 11.55
N ARG A 325 -6.68 -16.51 11.57
CA ARG A 325 -8.08 -16.89 11.75
C ARG A 325 -8.58 -16.60 13.17
N GLU A 326 -7.80 -16.95 14.18
CA GLU A 326 -8.13 -16.66 15.58
C GLU A 326 -8.21 -15.15 15.84
N ALA A 327 -7.36 -14.37 15.20
CA ALA A 327 -7.43 -12.91 15.24
C ALA A 327 -8.61 -12.32 14.45
N GLY A 328 -9.33 -13.13 13.67
CA GLY A 328 -10.42 -12.67 12.81
C GLY A 328 -9.97 -11.87 11.59
N LEU A 329 -8.68 -11.92 11.24
CA LEU A 329 -8.10 -11.13 10.16
C LEU A 329 -8.12 -11.85 8.79
N MET A 330 -8.21 -13.18 8.78
CA MET A 330 -8.00 -13.97 7.57
C MET A 330 -8.94 -13.59 6.43
N ASN A 331 -10.24 -13.42 6.70
CA ASN A 331 -11.21 -13.05 5.67
C ASN A 331 -10.96 -11.65 5.10
N CYS A 332 -10.59 -10.69 5.95
CA CYS A 332 -10.25 -9.34 5.51
C CYS A 332 -8.99 -9.34 4.62
N LEU A 333 -8.00 -10.17 4.96
CA LEU A 333 -6.77 -10.30 4.18
C LEU A 333 -7.01 -10.99 2.83
N ILE A 334 -7.80 -12.07 2.78
CA ILE A 334 -8.22 -12.73 1.53
C ILE A 334 -8.93 -11.70 0.63
N TYR A 335 -9.86 -10.96 1.21
CA TYR A 335 -10.59 -9.93 0.48
C TYR A 335 -9.64 -8.84 -0.05
N LEU A 336 -8.78 -8.29 0.81
CA LEU A 336 -7.81 -7.26 0.44
C LEU A 336 -6.80 -7.74 -0.62
N ALA A 337 -6.44 -9.03 -0.59
CA ALA A 337 -5.61 -9.67 -1.61
C ALA A 337 -6.33 -9.90 -2.94
N GLY A 338 -7.63 -9.67 -3.03
CA GLY A 338 -8.40 -9.94 -4.24
C GLY A 338 -8.61 -11.41 -4.56
N SER A 339 -8.39 -12.30 -3.59
CA SER A 339 -8.56 -13.74 -3.75
C SER A 339 -10.01 -14.11 -3.42
N GLU A 340 -10.89 -14.13 -4.41
CA GLU A 340 -12.31 -14.44 -4.22
C GLU A 340 -12.61 -15.95 -4.18
N ASN A 341 -11.63 -16.80 -4.47
CA ASN A 341 -11.84 -18.25 -4.71
C ASN A 341 -11.79 -19.15 -3.46
N ASP A 342 -11.70 -18.62 -2.25
CA ASP A 342 -11.71 -19.40 -1.00
C ASP A 342 -13.03 -19.22 -0.19
N ARG A 343 -14.16 -19.06 -0.89
CA ARG A 343 -15.49 -19.14 -0.27
C ARG A 343 -16.04 -20.55 -0.28
#